data_b157e86fa1f874e25c260bfb8e75b35c
#
_entry.id   b157e86fa1f874e25c260bfb8e75b35c
#
_cell.length_a   1.000
_cell.length_b   1.000
_cell.length_c   1.000
_cell.angle_alpha   90.00
_cell.angle_beta   90.00
_cell.angle_gamma   90.00
#
_symmetry.space_group_name_H-M   'P 1'
#
loop_
_entity.id
_entity.type
_entity.pdbx_description
1 polymer ?
#
loop_
_entity_poly.entity_id
_entity_poly.type
_entity_poly.pdbx_seq_one_letter_code
_entity_poly.pdbx_strand_id
1 'polypeptide(L)'
;MPKYAIISELHANWEAFFEVYKSINRTKDVKDIICLGDIVGYGPAPNEVIHSLRQMEQRGYRIQYNLGSHDAAALGMFVFISLRDEDDIKRVRQESGLQNEEEIIQAYQDTETRRYIPVRPEAKAAMEWTLKTLTPESRNFMKSRMQQVIRIKPGVVGVHASIRDPIFEYVRDSRCAQRCFESPQMENQSVCFVGHTHFPVIWRASKEARMTYAGNVVLVSEPECIFDQRHTMDLEQYRYIVNVGAVGQPRDGDPRACYVIYDSDADTVEYVRLEYDVARTQRKILDAGLPAYLAERLNAE
;
A
#
# COMPACT_ATOMS: atom_id res chain seq x y z
N MET A 1 -12.37 17.81 15.09
CA MET A 1 -11.91 16.40 15.10
C MET A 1 -10.55 16.27 14.41
N PRO A 2 -9.86 15.13 14.50
CA PRO A 2 -8.49 15.05 14.05
C PRO A 2 -8.37 15.07 12.53
N LYS A 3 -7.28 15.70 12.05
CA LYS A 3 -6.76 15.48 10.71
C LYS A 3 -5.81 14.29 10.75
N TYR A 4 -5.89 13.46 9.72
CA TYR A 4 -5.04 12.29 9.57
C TYR A 4 -4.05 12.52 8.42
N ALA A 5 -2.79 12.17 8.62
CA ALA A 5 -1.89 11.92 7.50
C ALA A 5 -1.99 10.45 7.12
N ILE A 6 -2.30 10.17 5.86
CA ILE A 6 -2.41 8.80 5.36
C ILE A 6 -1.28 8.58 4.37
N ILE A 7 -0.35 7.69 4.72
CA ILE A 7 0.87 7.36 3.98
C ILE A 7 0.86 5.90 3.56
N SER A 8 1.50 5.58 2.44
CA SER A 8 1.64 4.22 1.93
C SER A 8 2.91 4.07 1.10
N GLU A 9 3.34 2.84 0.85
CA GLU A 9 4.39 2.54 -0.12
C GLU A 9 5.71 3.28 0.18
N LEU A 10 6.17 3.16 1.43
CA LEU A 10 7.41 3.82 1.86
C LEU A 10 8.64 3.14 1.25
N HIS A 11 8.55 1.81 1.07
CA HIS A 11 9.52 1.01 0.36
C HIS A 11 10.98 1.34 0.73
N ALA A 12 11.24 1.42 2.04
CA ALA A 12 12.58 1.67 2.56
C ALA A 12 13.31 2.88 1.90
N ASN A 13 12.56 3.85 1.36
CA ASN A 13 13.06 5.11 0.81
C ASN A 13 13.05 6.18 1.91
N TRP A 14 14.14 6.21 2.68
CA TRP A 14 14.25 7.12 3.81
C TRP A 14 14.26 8.59 3.38
N GLU A 15 14.89 8.92 2.24
CA GLU A 15 14.95 10.28 1.71
C GLU A 15 13.55 10.85 1.45
N ALA A 16 12.70 10.07 0.78
CA ALA A 16 11.31 10.45 0.50
C ALA A 16 10.49 10.54 1.79
N PHE A 17 10.59 9.51 2.65
CA PHE A 17 9.87 9.49 3.92
C PHE A 17 10.28 10.65 4.85
N PHE A 18 11.54 11.06 4.85
CA PHE A 18 12.00 12.17 5.67
C PHE A 18 11.37 13.50 5.27
N GLU A 19 11.16 13.75 3.97
CA GLU A 19 10.44 14.94 3.50
C GLU A 19 8.95 14.88 3.91
N VAL A 20 8.31 13.71 3.80
CA VAL A 20 6.94 13.53 4.28
C VAL A 20 6.85 13.78 5.79
N TYR A 21 7.78 13.25 6.58
CA TYR A 21 7.84 13.51 8.02
C TYR A 21 7.96 15.01 8.33
N LYS A 22 8.86 15.73 7.63
CA LYS A 22 9.00 17.20 7.80
C LYS A 22 7.70 17.94 7.45
N SER A 23 7.02 17.53 6.39
CA SER A 23 5.75 18.10 5.96
C SER A 23 4.66 17.87 7.02
N ILE A 24 4.49 16.65 7.49
CA ILE A 24 3.53 16.31 8.56
C ILE A 24 3.82 17.12 9.82
N ASN A 25 5.09 17.25 10.22
CA ASN A 25 5.49 18.01 11.42
C ASN A 25 5.18 19.51 11.32
N ARG A 26 5.11 20.06 10.09
CA ARG A 26 4.73 21.46 9.84
C ARG A 26 3.21 21.65 9.73
N THR A 27 2.48 20.58 9.45
CA THR A 27 1.02 20.63 9.29
C THR A 27 0.38 20.70 10.68
N LYS A 28 -0.32 21.80 10.96
CA LYS A 28 -1.02 21.99 12.24
C LYS A 28 -2.11 20.92 12.41
N ASP A 29 -2.32 20.48 13.64
CA ASP A 29 -3.39 19.58 14.06
C ASP A 29 -3.32 18.15 13.50
N VAL A 30 -2.21 17.76 12.86
CA VAL A 30 -1.95 16.38 12.44
C VAL A 30 -1.08 15.68 13.47
N LYS A 31 -1.68 14.77 14.23
CA LYS A 31 -0.98 13.88 15.18
C LYS A 31 -1.31 12.40 14.93
N ASP A 32 -2.34 12.14 14.15
CA ASP A 32 -2.77 10.81 13.77
C ASP A 32 -2.24 10.47 12.38
N ILE A 33 -1.56 9.34 12.29
CA ILE A 33 -0.97 8.85 11.03
C ILE A 33 -1.50 7.45 10.77
N ILE A 34 -1.97 7.22 9.56
CA ILE A 34 -2.33 5.89 9.08
C ILE A 34 -1.29 5.50 8.03
N CYS A 35 -0.49 4.50 8.33
CA CYS A 35 0.45 3.91 7.39
C CYS A 35 -0.19 2.66 6.76
N LEU A 36 -0.52 2.73 5.48
CA LEU A 36 -1.22 1.65 4.79
C LEU A 36 -0.30 0.47 4.37
N GLY A 37 0.93 0.45 4.87
CA GLY A 37 1.84 -0.68 4.66
C GLY A 37 2.86 -0.46 3.53
N ASP A 38 3.55 -1.55 3.20
CA ASP A 38 4.75 -1.58 2.36
C ASP A 38 5.81 -0.58 2.84
N ILE A 39 6.14 -0.72 4.15
CA ILE A 39 7.20 0.07 4.79
C ILE A 39 8.55 -0.34 4.25
N VAL A 40 8.73 -1.64 3.97
CA VAL A 40 9.99 -2.23 3.50
C VAL A 40 9.88 -2.73 2.05
N GLY A 41 10.97 -3.30 1.53
CA GLY A 41 11.08 -3.77 0.15
C GLY A 41 11.54 -2.68 -0.81
N TYR A 42 12.10 -3.07 -1.93
CA TYR A 42 12.68 -2.25 -3.01
C TYR A 42 13.83 -1.34 -2.59
N GLY A 43 13.65 -0.48 -1.63
CA GLY A 43 14.62 0.55 -1.27
C GLY A 43 15.68 0.10 -0.25
N PRO A 44 16.72 0.95 -0.04
CA PRO A 44 17.95 0.55 0.63
C PRO A 44 17.99 0.83 2.13
N ALA A 45 16.93 1.41 2.73
CA ALA A 45 16.97 1.90 4.12
C ALA A 45 15.79 1.40 4.99
N PRO A 46 15.54 0.06 5.08
CA PRO A 46 14.37 -0.46 5.80
C PRO A 46 14.42 -0.18 7.31
N ASN A 47 15.59 -0.29 7.93
CA ASN A 47 15.73 -0.06 9.37
C ASN A 47 15.63 1.42 9.72
N GLU A 48 16.15 2.31 8.88
CA GLU A 48 16.11 3.75 9.08
C GLU A 48 14.67 4.29 9.00
N VAL A 49 13.87 3.78 8.05
CA VAL A 49 12.44 4.14 7.94
C VAL A 49 11.68 3.67 9.18
N ILE A 50 11.86 2.41 9.60
CA ILE A 50 11.21 1.86 10.80
C ILE A 50 11.65 2.63 12.05
N HIS A 51 12.94 2.92 12.19
CA HIS A 51 13.45 3.70 13.31
C HIS A 51 12.82 5.10 13.36
N SER A 52 12.68 5.74 12.21
CA SER A 52 12.07 7.09 12.12
C SER A 52 10.59 7.07 12.50
N LEU A 53 9.82 6.05 12.10
CA LEU A 53 8.43 5.86 12.52
C LEU A 53 8.33 5.70 14.04
N ARG A 54 9.20 4.91 14.66
CA ARG A 54 9.27 4.75 16.13
C ARG A 54 9.64 6.06 16.82
N GLN A 55 10.56 6.85 16.26
CA GLN A 55 10.88 8.17 16.81
C GLN A 55 9.69 9.14 16.73
N MET A 56 8.88 9.06 15.66
CA MET A 56 7.65 9.86 15.58
C MET A 56 6.67 9.47 16.71
N GLU A 57 6.47 8.20 16.98
CA GLU A 57 5.64 7.75 18.13
C GLU A 57 6.16 8.30 19.46
N GLN A 58 7.47 8.25 19.69
CA GLN A 58 8.10 8.82 20.90
C GLN A 58 7.90 10.35 21.00
N ARG A 59 7.70 11.03 19.87
CA ARG A 59 7.38 12.46 19.80
C ARG A 59 5.88 12.76 19.89
N GLY A 60 5.06 11.75 20.21
CA GLY A 60 3.62 11.89 20.46
C GLY A 60 2.73 11.78 19.23
N TYR A 61 3.24 11.29 18.09
CA TYR A 61 2.37 10.88 16.99
C TYR A 61 1.71 9.54 17.31
N ARG A 62 0.44 9.41 16.94
CA ARG A 62 -0.33 8.16 17.03
C ARG A 62 -0.33 7.51 15.66
N ILE A 63 0.43 6.44 15.50
CA ILE A 63 0.59 5.77 14.20
C ILE A 63 -0.06 4.39 14.25
N GLN A 64 -0.94 4.12 13.28
CA GLN A 64 -1.48 2.79 13.03
C GLN A 64 -0.90 2.26 11.72
N TYR A 65 -0.67 0.95 11.64
CA TYR A 65 0.05 0.32 10.53
C TYR A 65 -0.77 -0.79 9.91
N ASN A 66 -1.05 -0.72 8.60
CA ASN A 66 -1.49 -1.88 7.84
C ASN A 66 -0.30 -2.77 7.47
N LEU A 67 -0.60 -4.03 7.23
CA LEU A 67 0.32 -5.02 6.72
C LEU A 67 0.31 -4.95 5.19
N GLY A 68 1.40 -4.49 4.59
CA GLY A 68 1.58 -4.51 3.15
C GLY A 68 2.11 -5.84 2.64
N SER A 69 2.10 -6.03 1.33
CA SER A 69 2.54 -7.25 0.66
C SER A 69 4.04 -7.54 0.87
N HIS A 70 4.88 -6.52 0.79
CA HIS A 70 6.31 -6.61 1.08
C HIS A 70 6.58 -6.80 2.57
N ASP A 71 5.81 -6.16 3.43
CA ASP A 71 5.92 -6.32 4.89
C ASP A 71 5.59 -7.76 5.28
N ALA A 72 4.52 -8.33 4.72
CA ALA A 72 4.10 -9.71 4.97
C ALA A 72 5.15 -10.72 4.50
N ALA A 73 5.76 -10.48 3.32
CA ALA A 73 6.87 -11.30 2.83
C ALA A 73 8.12 -11.16 3.72
N ALA A 74 8.46 -9.96 4.18
CA ALA A 74 9.57 -9.71 5.10
C ALA A 74 9.37 -10.35 6.48
N LEU A 75 8.12 -10.57 6.88
CA LEU A 75 7.76 -11.30 8.10
C LEU A 75 7.69 -12.82 7.90
N GLY A 76 7.91 -13.33 6.67
CA GLY A 76 7.88 -14.76 6.35
C GLY A 76 6.48 -15.35 6.24
N MET A 77 5.45 -14.52 6.11
CA MET A 77 4.07 -14.99 5.92
C MET A 77 3.84 -15.52 4.50
N PHE A 78 4.55 -14.96 3.51
CA PHE A 78 4.52 -15.33 2.11
C PHE A 78 5.92 -15.38 1.54
N VAL A 79 6.09 -16.13 0.44
CA VAL A 79 7.36 -16.28 -0.26
C VAL A 79 7.25 -15.65 -1.64
N PHE A 80 8.05 -14.64 -1.91
CA PHE A 80 8.19 -14.08 -3.25
C PHE A 80 8.97 -15.05 -4.14
N ILE A 81 8.42 -15.36 -5.29
CA ILE A 81 9.03 -16.24 -6.29
C ILE A 81 9.07 -15.56 -7.65
N SER A 82 10.03 -15.91 -8.48
CA SER A 82 10.06 -15.52 -9.88
C SER A 82 9.71 -16.71 -10.76
N LEU A 83 8.66 -16.59 -11.57
CA LEU A 83 8.30 -17.62 -12.56
C LEU A 83 9.35 -17.76 -13.68
N ARG A 84 10.35 -16.88 -13.75
CA ARG A 84 11.51 -16.96 -14.65
C ARG A 84 12.74 -17.63 -14.02
N ASP A 85 12.63 -18.05 -12.77
CA ASP A 85 13.71 -18.66 -11.99
C ASP A 85 13.39 -20.16 -11.82
N GLU A 86 14.19 -21.01 -12.48
CA GLU A 86 13.99 -22.47 -12.44
C GLU A 86 14.15 -23.05 -11.03
N ASP A 87 15.00 -22.44 -10.20
CA ASP A 87 15.19 -22.89 -8.81
C ASP A 87 13.96 -22.57 -7.95
N ASP A 88 13.29 -21.43 -8.19
CA ASP A 88 12.02 -21.12 -7.54
C ASP A 88 10.93 -22.12 -7.93
N ILE A 89 10.77 -22.38 -9.22
CA ILE A 89 9.78 -23.35 -9.73
C ILE A 89 10.05 -24.74 -9.14
N LYS A 90 11.30 -25.16 -9.11
CA LYS A 90 11.71 -26.44 -8.54
C LYS A 90 11.40 -26.55 -7.04
N ARG A 91 11.70 -25.47 -6.30
CA ARG A 91 11.37 -25.37 -4.87
C ARG A 91 9.85 -25.46 -4.63
N VAL A 92 9.05 -24.68 -5.38
CA VAL A 92 7.59 -24.69 -5.27
C VAL A 92 7.03 -26.09 -5.54
N ARG A 93 7.51 -26.77 -6.59
CA ARG A 93 7.12 -28.17 -6.88
C ARG A 93 7.41 -29.12 -5.71
N GLN A 94 8.58 -28.99 -5.11
CA GLN A 94 9.00 -29.85 -3.98
C GLN A 94 8.19 -29.59 -2.71
N GLU A 95 7.90 -28.30 -2.40
CA GLU A 95 7.26 -27.90 -1.15
C GLU A 95 5.72 -27.96 -1.19
N SER A 96 5.10 -27.73 -2.35
CA SER A 96 3.64 -27.61 -2.49
C SER A 96 2.99 -28.66 -3.40
N GLY A 97 3.78 -29.35 -4.23
CA GLY A 97 3.29 -30.29 -5.23
C GLY A 97 2.72 -29.63 -6.50
N LEU A 98 2.71 -28.29 -6.60
CA LEU A 98 2.28 -27.57 -7.81
C LEU A 98 3.29 -27.82 -8.94
N GLN A 99 2.81 -28.25 -10.13
CA GLN A 99 3.69 -28.79 -11.17
C GLN A 99 4.10 -27.76 -12.24
N ASN A 100 3.30 -26.74 -12.46
CA ASN A 100 3.49 -25.77 -13.54
C ASN A 100 3.11 -24.35 -13.12
N GLU A 101 3.42 -23.37 -13.97
CA GLU A 101 3.13 -21.95 -13.73
C GLU A 101 1.64 -21.64 -13.57
N GLU A 102 0.77 -22.36 -14.31
CA GLU A 102 -0.68 -22.15 -14.26
C GLU A 102 -1.23 -22.55 -12.89
N GLU A 103 -0.78 -23.68 -12.34
CA GLU A 103 -1.15 -24.12 -11.00
C GLU A 103 -0.65 -23.16 -9.91
N ILE A 104 0.56 -22.61 -10.08
CA ILE A 104 1.13 -21.61 -9.16
C ILE A 104 0.30 -20.32 -9.21
N ILE A 105 -0.06 -19.85 -10.40
CA ILE A 105 -0.91 -18.67 -10.60
C ILE A 105 -2.31 -18.90 -10.02
N GLN A 106 -2.88 -20.08 -10.21
CA GLN A 106 -4.17 -20.42 -9.64
C GLN A 106 -4.13 -20.46 -8.11
N ALA A 107 -3.10 -21.06 -7.52
CA ALA A 107 -2.90 -21.06 -6.06
C ALA A 107 -2.65 -19.67 -5.49
N TYR A 108 -2.04 -18.75 -6.26
CA TYR A 108 -1.92 -17.35 -5.87
C TYR A 108 -3.28 -16.64 -5.79
N GLN A 109 -4.26 -17.02 -6.59
CA GLN A 109 -5.60 -16.43 -6.58
C GLN A 109 -6.44 -16.89 -5.37
N ASP A 110 -6.10 -18.03 -4.78
CA ASP A 110 -6.77 -18.51 -3.58
C ASP A 110 -6.20 -17.83 -2.33
N THR A 111 -6.99 -16.95 -1.72
CA THR A 111 -6.59 -16.15 -0.56
C THR A 111 -6.38 -16.97 0.71
N GLU A 112 -6.96 -18.17 0.81
CA GLU A 112 -6.86 -19.03 2.00
C GLU A 112 -5.61 -19.90 1.99
N THR A 113 -5.20 -20.37 0.81
CA THR A 113 -4.06 -21.28 0.65
C THR A 113 -2.81 -20.62 0.07
N ARG A 114 -2.90 -19.36 -0.31
CA ARG A 114 -1.81 -18.58 -0.90
C ARG A 114 -0.57 -18.58 -0.02
N ARG A 115 0.54 -19.08 -0.55
CA ARG A 115 1.86 -19.06 0.10
C ARG A 115 2.92 -18.44 -0.78
N TYR A 116 2.86 -18.70 -2.08
CA TYR A 116 3.83 -18.23 -3.05
C TYR A 116 3.26 -17.06 -3.85
N ILE A 117 4.03 -15.98 -3.92
CA ILE A 117 3.61 -14.76 -4.61
C ILE A 117 4.49 -14.56 -5.84
N PRO A 118 3.96 -14.76 -7.05
CA PRO A 118 4.68 -14.48 -8.29
C PRO A 118 5.00 -13.00 -8.41
N VAL A 119 6.29 -12.68 -8.52
CA VAL A 119 6.79 -11.31 -8.66
C VAL A 119 7.84 -11.20 -9.74
N ARG A 120 8.19 -9.97 -10.13
CA ARG A 120 9.34 -9.73 -11.02
C ARG A 120 10.65 -10.10 -10.31
N PRO A 121 11.69 -10.52 -11.06
CA PRO A 121 12.99 -10.87 -10.49
C PRO A 121 13.60 -9.77 -9.58
N GLU A 122 13.42 -8.51 -9.97
CA GLU A 122 13.91 -7.36 -9.21
C GLU A 122 13.21 -7.22 -7.83
N ALA A 123 11.92 -7.51 -7.78
CA ALA A 123 11.16 -7.50 -6.52
C ALA A 123 11.57 -8.65 -5.61
N LYS A 124 11.82 -9.85 -6.18
CA LYS A 124 12.36 -11.00 -5.43
C LYS A 124 13.74 -10.66 -4.86
N ALA A 125 14.67 -10.18 -5.70
CA ALA A 125 16.01 -9.83 -5.28
C ALA A 125 16.02 -8.76 -4.17
N ALA A 126 15.16 -7.74 -4.29
CA ALA A 126 14.99 -6.73 -3.26
C ALA A 126 14.43 -7.31 -1.95
N MET A 127 13.52 -8.27 -2.02
CA MET A 127 12.98 -8.94 -0.83
C MET A 127 14.05 -9.81 -0.15
N GLU A 128 14.83 -10.56 -0.91
CA GLU A 128 15.92 -11.36 -0.38
C GLU A 128 16.98 -10.49 0.32
N TRP A 129 17.29 -9.33 -0.28
CA TRP A 129 18.18 -8.35 0.35
C TRP A 129 17.56 -7.77 1.63
N THR A 130 16.28 -7.40 1.59
CA THR A 130 15.52 -6.87 2.75
C THR A 130 15.53 -7.88 3.90
N LEU A 131 15.29 -9.16 3.63
CA LEU A 131 15.30 -10.23 4.63
C LEU A 131 16.68 -10.38 5.33
N LYS A 132 17.78 -10.14 4.61
CA LYS A 132 19.14 -10.17 5.17
C LYS A 132 19.47 -8.92 5.97
N THR A 133 18.89 -7.77 5.60
CA THR A 133 19.25 -6.45 6.15
C THR A 133 18.38 -6.08 7.36
N LEU A 134 17.12 -6.52 7.41
CA LEU A 134 16.22 -6.23 8.53
C LEU A 134 16.77 -6.76 9.84
N THR A 135 16.94 -5.85 10.81
CA THR A 135 17.32 -6.22 12.18
C THR A 135 16.20 -6.98 12.87
N PRO A 136 16.53 -7.84 13.87
CA PRO A 136 15.53 -8.50 14.69
C PRO A 136 14.57 -7.50 15.38
N GLU A 137 15.09 -6.34 15.79
CA GLU A 137 14.30 -5.28 16.41
C GLU A 137 13.27 -4.68 15.45
N SER A 138 13.68 -4.35 14.21
CA SER A 138 12.78 -3.86 13.16
C SER A 138 11.71 -4.88 12.80
N ARG A 139 12.10 -6.15 12.67
CA ARG A 139 11.18 -7.26 12.41
C ARG A 139 10.15 -7.44 13.53
N ASN A 140 10.58 -7.39 14.80
CA ASN A 140 9.69 -7.49 15.95
C ASN A 140 8.72 -6.31 16.04
N PHE A 141 9.19 -5.10 15.73
CA PHE A 141 8.33 -3.92 15.65
C PHE A 141 7.20 -4.14 14.62
N MET A 142 7.53 -4.50 13.38
CA MET A 142 6.55 -4.78 12.33
C MET A 142 5.56 -5.84 12.77
N LYS A 143 6.04 -6.99 13.26
CA LYS A 143 5.20 -8.11 13.68
C LYS A 143 4.21 -7.74 14.80
N SER A 144 4.59 -6.84 15.70
CA SER A 144 3.76 -6.46 16.85
C SER A 144 2.76 -5.35 16.56
N ARG A 145 2.91 -4.62 15.42
CA ARG A 145 2.15 -3.39 15.15
C ARG A 145 1.21 -3.49 13.96
N MET A 146 1.53 -4.37 12.99
CA MET A 146 0.81 -4.42 11.71
C MET A 146 -0.48 -5.21 11.81
N GLN A 147 -1.51 -4.73 11.13
CA GLN A 147 -2.84 -5.33 11.03
C GLN A 147 -3.38 -5.20 9.59
N GLN A 148 -4.32 -6.07 9.20
CA GLN A 148 -4.85 -6.06 7.83
C GLN A 148 -5.82 -4.91 7.58
N VAL A 149 -6.63 -4.54 8.56
CA VAL A 149 -7.65 -3.50 8.44
C VAL A 149 -7.53 -2.52 9.61
N ILE A 150 -7.42 -1.24 9.31
CA ILE A 150 -7.46 -0.15 10.30
C ILE A 150 -8.84 0.50 10.25
N ARG A 151 -9.51 0.62 11.38
CA ARG A 151 -10.73 1.41 11.52
C ARG A 151 -10.36 2.82 11.97
N ILE A 152 -10.47 3.79 11.05
CA ILE A 152 -10.08 5.19 11.27
C ILE A 152 -11.18 5.92 12.06
N LYS A 153 -12.43 5.82 11.61
CA LYS A 153 -13.66 6.25 12.29
C LYS A 153 -14.83 5.38 11.81
N PRO A 154 -16.03 5.47 12.39
CA PRO A 154 -17.21 4.76 11.87
C PRO A 154 -17.40 5.04 10.38
N GLY A 155 -17.50 3.99 9.57
CA GLY A 155 -17.66 4.09 8.12
C GLY A 155 -16.40 4.46 7.33
N VAL A 156 -15.22 4.55 7.98
CA VAL A 156 -13.94 4.87 7.31
C VAL A 156 -12.87 3.89 7.72
N VAL A 157 -12.32 3.19 6.74
CA VAL A 157 -11.28 2.17 6.95
C VAL A 157 -10.05 2.43 6.09
N GLY A 158 -8.92 1.86 6.51
CA GLY A 158 -7.69 1.77 5.74
C GLY A 158 -7.25 0.31 5.59
N VAL A 159 -6.87 -0.07 4.39
CA VAL A 159 -6.26 -1.36 4.06
C VAL A 159 -5.08 -1.11 3.11
N HIS A 160 -4.14 -2.04 3.03
CA HIS A 160 -3.03 -1.85 2.10
C HIS A 160 -3.47 -1.94 0.64
N ALA A 161 -4.17 -3.00 0.24
CA ALA A 161 -4.48 -3.27 -1.16
C ALA A 161 -5.97 -3.00 -1.49
N SER A 162 -6.87 -3.92 -1.16
CA SER A 162 -8.30 -3.74 -1.36
C SER A 162 -9.09 -4.16 -0.12
N ILE A 163 -10.34 -3.75 -0.03
CA ILE A 163 -11.20 -4.18 1.08
C ILE A 163 -11.56 -5.68 1.01
N ARG A 164 -11.44 -6.29 -0.17
CA ARG A 164 -11.73 -7.71 -0.45
C ARG A 164 -10.53 -8.61 -0.12
N ASP A 165 -9.35 -8.18 -0.52
CA ASP A 165 -8.08 -8.82 -0.23
C ASP A 165 -7.11 -7.73 0.26
N PRO A 166 -7.01 -7.53 1.58
CA PRO A 166 -6.29 -6.38 2.15
C PRO A 166 -4.81 -6.31 1.83
N ILE A 167 -4.20 -7.38 1.30
CA ILE A 167 -2.74 -7.47 1.12
C ILE A 167 -2.33 -7.47 -0.37
N PHE A 168 -3.13 -8.06 -1.29
CA PHE A 168 -2.63 -8.35 -2.64
C PHE A 168 -3.50 -7.87 -3.80
N GLU A 169 -4.81 -7.61 -3.63
CA GLU A 169 -5.68 -7.24 -4.75
C GLU A 169 -5.48 -5.79 -5.18
N TYR A 170 -5.09 -5.58 -6.44
CA TYR A 170 -4.93 -4.25 -7.03
C TYR A 170 -6.28 -3.59 -7.38
N VAL A 171 -6.51 -2.37 -6.90
CA VAL A 171 -7.63 -1.51 -7.35
C VAL A 171 -7.11 -0.51 -8.38
N ARG A 172 -6.90 -0.97 -9.63
CA ARG A 172 -6.24 -0.21 -10.69
C ARG A 172 -7.17 0.34 -11.78
N ASP A 173 -8.39 -0.13 -11.84
CA ASP A 173 -9.38 0.25 -12.87
C ASP A 173 -10.81 0.23 -12.30
N SER A 174 -11.77 0.73 -13.08
CA SER A 174 -13.18 0.81 -12.69
C SER A 174 -13.78 -0.55 -12.34
N ARG A 175 -13.37 -1.63 -13.00
CA ARG A 175 -13.87 -2.99 -12.74
C ARG A 175 -13.37 -3.49 -11.38
N CYS A 176 -12.11 -3.22 -11.05
CA CYS A 176 -11.56 -3.55 -9.73
C CYS A 176 -12.27 -2.76 -8.63
N ALA A 177 -12.47 -1.46 -8.84
CA ALA A 177 -13.20 -0.60 -7.91
C ALA A 177 -14.66 -1.06 -7.76
N GLN A 178 -15.34 -1.42 -8.85
CA GLN A 178 -16.70 -1.95 -8.83
C GLN A 178 -16.83 -3.18 -7.93
N ARG A 179 -15.96 -4.18 -8.11
CA ARG A 179 -15.94 -5.39 -7.27
C ARG A 179 -15.76 -5.07 -5.78
N CYS A 180 -14.95 -4.04 -5.46
CA CYS A 180 -14.77 -3.59 -4.08
C CYS A 180 -16.05 -2.94 -3.54
N PHE A 181 -16.70 -2.06 -4.29
CA PHE A 181 -17.96 -1.42 -3.88
C PHE A 181 -19.12 -2.40 -3.72
N GLU A 182 -19.12 -3.48 -4.49
CA GLU A 182 -20.14 -4.54 -4.44
C GLU A 182 -19.87 -5.55 -3.32
N SER A 183 -18.68 -5.52 -2.70
CA SER A 183 -18.33 -6.51 -1.68
C SER A 183 -19.05 -6.28 -0.34
N PRO A 184 -19.40 -7.36 0.40
CA PRO A 184 -20.00 -7.25 1.73
C PRO A 184 -19.14 -6.44 2.72
N GLN A 185 -17.81 -6.48 2.59
CA GLN A 185 -16.89 -5.74 3.45
C GLN A 185 -17.05 -4.22 3.30
N MET A 186 -17.52 -3.76 2.12
CA MET A 186 -17.79 -2.33 1.85
C MET A 186 -19.20 -1.89 2.29
N GLU A 187 -20.07 -2.79 2.70
CA GLU A 187 -21.49 -2.48 2.94
C GLU A 187 -21.69 -1.36 3.96
N ASN A 188 -20.94 -1.41 5.07
CA ASN A 188 -21.02 -0.42 6.14
C ASN A 188 -19.91 0.63 6.09
N GLN A 189 -19.18 0.73 4.95
CA GLN A 189 -18.12 1.71 4.77
C GLN A 189 -18.53 2.79 3.78
N SER A 190 -18.25 4.03 4.13
CA SER A 190 -18.37 5.18 3.23
C SER A 190 -17.06 5.49 2.52
N VAL A 191 -15.92 5.25 3.19
CA VAL A 191 -14.58 5.51 2.64
C VAL A 191 -13.65 4.35 2.96
N CYS A 192 -12.91 3.89 1.95
CA CYS A 192 -11.81 2.95 2.08
C CYS A 192 -10.53 3.58 1.52
N PHE A 193 -9.55 3.83 2.39
CA PHE A 193 -8.21 4.26 1.96
C PHE A 193 -7.37 3.05 1.59
N VAL A 194 -6.67 3.12 0.44
CA VAL A 194 -5.84 2.04 -0.11
C VAL A 194 -4.50 2.57 -0.64
N GLY A 195 -3.52 1.68 -0.82
CA GLY A 195 -2.22 1.91 -1.47
C GLY A 195 -1.97 0.92 -2.60
N HIS A 196 -0.86 0.18 -2.52
CA HIS A 196 -0.46 -0.99 -3.32
C HIS A 196 -0.25 -0.74 -4.82
N THR A 197 -1.07 0.08 -5.48
CA THR A 197 -0.87 0.40 -6.91
C THR A 197 0.19 1.48 -7.12
N HIS A 198 0.52 2.26 -6.08
CA HIS A 198 1.37 3.46 -6.11
C HIS A 198 0.83 4.60 -6.97
N PHE A 199 -0.46 4.57 -7.28
CA PHE A 199 -1.11 5.50 -8.18
C PHE A 199 -2.22 6.25 -7.44
N PRO A 200 -2.07 7.56 -7.17
CA PRO A 200 -3.08 8.32 -6.44
C PRO A 200 -4.33 8.50 -7.31
N VAL A 201 -5.46 8.08 -6.77
CA VAL A 201 -6.75 8.14 -7.47
C VAL A 201 -7.90 8.02 -6.48
N ILE A 202 -9.01 8.70 -6.76
CA ILE A 202 -10.26 8.55 -6.03
C ILE A 202 -11.28 7.85 -6.94
N TRP A 203 -11.81 6.75 -6.48
CA TRP A 203 -12.98 6.10 -7.08
C TRP A 203 -14.19 6.44 -6.25
N ARG A 204 -15.32 6.81 -6.91
CA ARG A 204 -16.61 7.00 -6.23
C ARG A 204 -17.69 6.18 -6.89
N ALA A 205 -18.65 5.71 -6.08
CA ALA A 205 -19.86 5.03 -6.54
C ALA A 205 -21.06 5.60 -5.83
N SER A 206 -22.15 5.86 -6.59
CA SER A 206 -23.39 6.34 -6.02
C SER A 206 -24.03 5.29 -5.10
N LYS A 207 -24.56 5.71 -3.97
CA LYS A 207 -25.33 4.85 -3.06
C LYS A 207 -26.69 4.47 -3.63
N GLU A 208 -27.27 5.32 -4.48
CA GLU A 208 -28.56 5.08 -5.12
C GLU A 208 -28.43 4.14 -6.34
N ALA A 209 -27.30 4.17 -7.03
CA ALA A 209 -27.03 3.31 -8.19
C ALA A 209 -26.68 1.87 -7.78
N ARG A 210 -27.41 1.30 -6.82
CA ARG A 210 -27.23 -0.05 -6.29
C ARG A 210 -28.54 -0.82 -6.35
N MET A 211 -28.45 -2.08 -6.73
CA MET A 211 -29.58 -3.02 -6.65
C MET A 211 -29.14 -4.31 -5.97
N THR A 212 -30.06 -5.04 -5.41
CA THR A 212 -29.79 -6.39 -4.90
C THR A 212 -30.30 -7.39 -5.94
N TYR A 213 -29.40 -8.25 -6.41
CA TYR A 213 -29.72 -9.33 -7.33
C TYR A 213 -29.21 -10.65 -6.79
N ALA A 214 -30.09 -11.63 -6.63
CA ALA A 214 -29.77 -12.95 -6.04
C ALA A 214 -29.02 -12.87 -4.70
N GLY A 215 -29.34 -11.88 -3.85
CA GLY A 215 -28.70 -11.67 -2.55
C GLY A 215 -27.38 -10.90 -2.59
N ASN A 216 -26.90 -10.52 -3.78
CA ASN A 216 -25.67 -9.75 -3.94
C ASN A 216 -25.97 -8.28 -4.27
N VAL A 217 -25.11 -7.38 -3.79
CA VAL A 217 -25.14 -5.97 -4.19
C VAL A 217 -24.48 -5.86 -5.56
N VAL A 218 -25.15 -5.16 -6.50
CA VAL A 218 -24.66 -4.89 -7.83
C VAL A 218 -24.78 -3.39 -8.10
N LEU A 219 -23.72 -2.78 -8.64
CA LEU A 219 -23.78 -1.39 -9.11
C LEU A 219 -24.45 -1.36 -10.50
N VAL A 220 -25.37 -0.41 -10.68
CA VAL A 220 -26.06 -0.17 -11.97
C VAL A 220 -25.31 0.83 -12.86
N SER A 221 -24.24 1.44 -12.35
CA SER A 221 -23.33 2.32 -13.09
C SER A 221 -21.88 2.04 -12.69
N GLU A 222 -20.95 2.27 -13.63
CA GLU A 222 -19.52 2.16 -13.32
C GLU A 222 -19.08 3.21 -12.29
N PRO A 223 -18.13 2.88 -11.40
CA PRO A 223 -17.51 3.86 -10.51
C PRO A 223 -16.79 4.95 -11.31
N GLU A 224 -16.92 6.18 -10.84
CA GLU A 224 -16.24 7.33 -11.42
C GLU A 224 -14.82 7.46 -10.87
N CYS A 225 -13.89 7.89 -11.74
CA CYS A 225 -12.49 8.14 -11.42
C CYS A 225 -12.24 9.64 -11.30
N ILE A 226 -11.63 10.08 -10.20
CA ILE A 226 -11.38 11.49 -9.88
C ILE A 226 -9.88 11.66 -9.58
N PHE A 227 -9.26 12.68 -10.20
CA PHE A 227 -7.83 13.00 -10.07
C PHE A 227 -7.60 14.39 -9.45
N ASP A 228 -8.54 14.89 -8.68
CA ASP A 228 -8.42 16.18 -8.02
C ASP A 228 -7.30 16.17 -6.96
N GLN A 229 -6.48 17.24 -6.92
CA GLN A 229 -5.50 17.40 -5.84
C GLN A 229 -6.20 17.54 -4.47
N ARG A 230 -7.36 18.19 -4.43
CA ARG A 230 -8.20 18.31 -3.24
C ARG A 230 -9.63 18.01 -3.60
N HIS A 231 -10.24 17.09 -2.86
CA HIS A 231 -11.62 16.66 -3.10
C HIS A 231 -12.40 16.63 -1.79
N THR A 232 -13.60 17.25 -1.80
CA THR A 232 -14.56 17.13 -0.70
C THR A 232 -15.53 16.01 -1.03
N MET A 233 -15.58 14.99 -0.18
CA MET A 233 -16.42 13.81 -0.38
C MET A 233 -17.85 14.08 0.08
N ASP A 234 -18.83 13.86 -0.79
CA ASP A 234 -20.23 13.82 -0.42
C ASP A 234 -20.58 12.41 0.07
N LEU A 235 -20.46 12.21 1.39
CA LEU A 235 -20.69 10.91 2.01
C LEU A 235 -22.20 10.58 2.17
N GLU A 236 -23.11 11.50 1.88
CA GLU A 236 -24.54 11.23 1.83
C GLU A 236 -24.90 10.47 0.55
N GLN A 237 -24.39 10.95 -0.59
CA GLN A 237 -24.73 10.41 -1.91
C GLN A 237 -23.77 9.30 -2.39
N TYR A 238 -22.50 9.31 -1.97
CA TYR A 238 -21.45 8.45 -2.54
C TYR A 238 -20.69 7.64 -1.50
N ARG A 239 -20.06 6.57 -1.99
CA ARG A 239 -18.98 5.84 -1.33
C ARG A 239 -17.69 6.06 -2.09
N TYR A 240 -16.56 5.98 -1.38
CA TYR A 240 -15.26 6.31 -1.93
C TYR A 240 -14.23 5.22 -1.66
N ILE A 241 -13.36 4.99 -2.64
CA ILE A 241 -12.07 4.30 -2.46
C ILE A 241 -11.00 5.31 -2.83
N VAL A 242 -10.10 5.61 -1.90
CA VAL A 242 -9.07 6.63 -2.06
C VAL A 242 -7.71 5.96 -2.04
N ASN A 243 -7.06 5.87 -3.20
CA ASN A 243 -5.66 5.46 -3.24
C ASN A 243 -4.77 6.65 -2.94
N VAL A 244 -3.93 6.52 -1.92
CA VAL A 244 -3.13 7.63 -1.39
C VAL A 244 -1.83 7.88 -2.15
N GLY A 245 -1.54 7.07 -3.18
CA GLY A 245 -0.29 7.11 -3.92
C GLY A 245 0.86 6.45 -3.17
N ALA A 246 2.07 6.88 -3.42
CA ALA A 246 3.28 6.30 -2.85
C ALA A 246 4.25 7.34 -2.32
N VAL A 247 4.77 7.10 -1.11
CA VAL A 247 5.84 7.91 -0.55
C VAL A 247 7.17 7.59 -1.23
N GLY A 248 7.55 6.31 -1.28
CA GLY A 248 8.90 5.88 -1.64
C GLY A 248 9.11 5.49 -3.09
N GLN A 249 8.04 5.15 -3.82
CA GLN A 249 8.16 4.68 -5.21
C GLN A 249 6.89 5.00 -6.03
N PRO A 250 6.61 6.30 -6.33
CA PRO A 250 5.50 6.70 -7.21
C PRO A 250 5.57 6.03 -8.59
N ARG A 251 4.40 5.74 -9.19
CA ARG A 251 4.29 5.07 -10.50
C ARG A 251 3.33 5.79 -11.47
N ASP A 252 3.00 7.02 -11.18
CA ASP A 252 2.02 7.83 -11.92
C ASP A 252 2.66 8.90 -12.81
N GLY A 253 3.95 8.76 -13.09
CA GLY A 253 4.71 9.71 -13.92
C GLY A 253 5.22 10.94 -13.14
N ASP A 254 4.95 11.06 -11.84
CA ASP A 254 5.45 12.13 -10.98
C ASP A 254 6.41 11.56 -9.92
N PRO A 255 7.72 11.86 -9.94
CA PRO A 255 8.70 11.28 -9.03
C PRO A 255 8.57 11.75 -7.58
N ARG A 256 7.75 12.78 -7.32
CA ARG A 256 7.58 13.34 -5.99
C ARG A 256 6.87 12.39 -5.05
N ALA A 257 7.33 12.29 -3.81
CA ALA A 257 6.64 11.54 -2.76
C ALA A 257 5.20 12.02 -2.61
N CYS A 258 4.25 11.08 -2.52
CA CYS A 258 2.83 11.37 -2.41
C CYS A 258 2.24 10.81 -1.12
N TYR A 259 1.41 11.61 -0.45
CA TYR A 259 0.58 11.18 0.65
C TYR A 259 -0.71 12.01 0.73
N VAL A 260 -1.64 11.65 1.60
CA VAL A 260 -2.94 12.34 1.74
C VAL A 260 -3.07 12.94 3.14
N ILE A 261 -3.62 14.16 3.21
CA ILE A 261 -4.23 14.71 4.42
C ILE A 261 -5.74 14.49 4.33
N TYR A 262 -6.28 13.77 5.28
CA TYR A 262 -7.73 13.57 5.45
C TYR A 262 -8.25 14.42 6.61
N ASP A 263 -9.11 15.39 6.31
CA ASP A 263 -9.86 16.16 7.30
C ASP A 263 -11.21 15.46 7.56
N SER A 264 -11.34 14.85 8.72
CA SER A 264 -12.49 14.01 9.05
C SER A 264 -13.75 14.78 9.43
N ASP A 265 -13.66 16.10 9.60
CA ASP A 265 -14.82 16.97 9.86
C ASP A 265 -15.41 17.52 8.56
N ALA A 266 -14.52 17.89 7.64
CA ALA A 266 -14.91 18.40 6.34
C ALA A 266 -15.09 17.30 5.29
N ASP A 267 -14.80 16.05 5.63
CA ASP A 267 -14.72 14.90 4.72
C ASP A 267 -13.94 15.22 3.45
N THR A 268 -12.79 15.90 3.64
CA THR A 268 -11.92 16.36 2.55
C THR A 268 -10.63 15.57 2.52
N VAL A 269 -10.22 15.13 1.34
CA VAL A 269 -8.90 14.55 1.06
C VAL A 269 -8.07 15.56 0.26
N GLU A 270 -6.79 15.70 0.62
CA GLU A 270 -5.84 16.55 -0.08
C GLU A 270 -4.55 15.77 -0.34
N TYR A 271 -4.18 15.63 -1.62
CA TYR A 271 -2.93 15.01 -2.03
C TYR A 271 -1.78 16.00 -1.89
N VAL A 272 -0.75 15.61 -1.16
CA VAL A 272 0.48 16.38 -0.96
C VAL A 272 1.61 15.72 -1.73
N ARG A 273 2.28 16.47 -2.59
CA ARG A 273 3.44 16.05 -3.38
C ARG A 273 4.69 16.76 -2.89
N LEU A 274 5.76 16.02 -2.63
CA LEU A 274 7.00 16.53 -2.06
C LEU A 274 8.20 16.08 -2.87
N GLU A 275 9.03 17.03 -3.29
CA GLU A 275 10.35 16.72 -3.83
C GLU A 275 11.24 16.12 -2.75
N TYR A 276 12.09 15.18 -3.14
CA TYR A 276 13.13 14.60 -2.30
C TYR A 276 14.39 14.32 -3.13
N ASP A 277 15.50 14.01 -2.50
CA ASP A 277 16.76 13.72 -3.18
C ASP A 277 16.74 12.31 -3.82
N VAL A 278 16.09 12.23 -5.00
CA VAL A 278 15.98 11.00 -5.81
C VAL A 278 17.39 10.44 -6.11
N ALA A 279 18.31 11.31 -6.54
CA ALA A 279 19.67 10.90 -6.90
C ALA A 279 20.42 10.26 -5.73
N ARG A 280 20.19 10.72 -4.50
CA ARG A 280 20.75 10.12 -3.30
C ARG A 280 20.17 8.73 -3.04
N THR A 281 18.86 8.55 -3.19
CA THR A 281 18.22 7.24 -3.05
C THR A 281 18.73 6.27 -4.10
N GLN A 282 18.83 6.72 -5.36
CA GLN A 282 19.38 5.91 -6.46
C GLN A 282 20.79 5.41 -6.16
N ARG A 283 21.69 6.30 -5.72
CA ARG A 283 23.06 5.90 -5.33
C ARG A 283 23.04 4.86 -4.22
N LYS A 284 22.23 5.04 -3.17
CA LYS A 284 22.11 4.07 -2.09
C LYS A 284 21.60 2.70 -2.54
N ILE A 285 20.65 2.66 -3.51
CA ILE A 285 20.17 1.42 -4.12
C ILE A 285 21.33 0.69 -4.79
N LEU A 286 22.11 1.40 -5.61
CA LEU A 286 23.26 0.83 -6.32
C LEU A 286 24.36 0.39 -5.35
N ASP A 287 24.71 1.21 -4.37
CA ASP A 287 25.73 0.92 -3.34
C ASP A 287 25.33 -0.30 -2.48
N ALA A 288 24.04 -0.53 -2.29
CA ALA A 288 23.52 -1.70 -1.59
C ALA A 288 23.55 -2.99 -2.44
N GLY A 289 23.93 -2.91 -3.71
CA GLY A 289 23.91 -4.04 -4.64
C GLY A 289 22.51 -4.48 -5.05
N LEU A 290 21.52 -3.63 -4.88
CA LEU A 290 20.16 -3.86 -5.35
C LEU A 290 20.08 -3.71 -6.88
N PRO A 291 19.10 -4.33 -7.57
CA PRO A 291 18.94 -4.22 -9.01
C PRO A 291 18.87 -2.77 -9.50
N ALA A 292 19.67 -2.41 -10.52
CA ALA A 292 19.73 -1.05 -11.07
C ALA A 292 18.37 -0.51 -11.53
N TYR A 293 17.51 -1.38 -12.06
CA TYR A 293 16.14 -1.06 -12.42
C TYR A 293 15.35 -0.38 -11.26
N LEU A 294 15.61 -0.76 -10.01
CA LEU A 294 14.93 -0.15 -8.86
C LEU A 294 15.37 1.30 -8.62
N ALA A 295 16.59 1.67 -9.03
CA ALA A 295 17.05 3.05 -9.01
C ALA A 295 16.46 3.84 -10.19
N GLU A 296 16.47 3.26 -11.39
CA GLU A 296 15.99 3.89 -12.63
C GLU A 296 14.51 4.28 -12.53
N ARG A 297 13.67 3.39 -12.02
CA ARG A 297 12.22 3.62 -11.90
C ARG A 297 11.82 4.71 -10.90
N LEU A 298 12.74 5.25 -10.08
CA LEU A 298 12.46 6.42 -9.24
C LEU A 298 12.39 7.73 -10.04
N ASN A 299 12.77 7.73 -11.32
CA ASN A 299 12.69 8.90 -12.20
C ASN A 299 11.29 9.08 -12.84
N ALA A 300 10.26 8.46 -12.31
CA ALA A 300 8.90 8.46 -12.83
C ALA A 300 8.73 7.61 -14.12
N GLU A 301 8.55 6.32 -13.97
CA GLU A 301 7.96 5.46 -15.00
C GLU A 301 6.43 5.36 -14.83
#